data_5a38f3f083aae6125f51ff0f43e2f610
#
_entry.id   5a38f3f083aae6125f51ff0f43e2f610
#
_cell.length_a   1.000
_cell.length_b   1.000
_cell.length_c   1.000
_cell.angle_alpha   90.00
_cell.angle_beta   90.00
_cell.angle_gamma   90.00
#
_symmetry.space_group_name_H-M   'P 1'
#
loop_
_entity.id
_entity.type
_entity.pdbx_description
1 polymer ?
#
loop_
_entity_poly.entity_id
_entity_poly.type
_entity_poly.pdbx_seq_one_letter_code
_entity_poly.pdbx_strand_id
1 'polypeptide(L)'
;MKKLIFIVAVTAIGLMACNLGFSQSEGGMLYKIHHDQEGKTIKEGDFISLNVVVKTDGDSLLFSSYETGRPSVMLARKPAYKGDLFSGLVLLSEGDSATLKLPTDTMFARTGQQRPPQLKDVKFMIYQIKVEKIIARDTLSEQSFQAKVSEFFKAEGEQAQRDEKVKMDKYIAESNLKPAVTSSGLNYVIVKPTDGIKPSKGDTVSVNYTGKLLNGKVFDTSVKEVAEQNKIYDAQRPYSPIKFALGEGRVIPGWDEGLMLLTKGSKATFIIPSKLGYGEQGAGASIPPFSTLIFEVELVDITAPQKIAKVVPVVAEKNSTTKSQSTKVNATKKKK
;
A
#
# COMPACT_ATOMS: atom_id res chain seq x y z
N MET A 1 -48.81 -6.67 36.47
CA MET A 1 -49.22 -7.37 35.24
C MET A 1 -47.96 -8.05 34.68
N LYS A 2 -47.86 -9.37 34.81
CA LYS A 2 -46.70 -10.17 34.43
C LYS A 2 -46.72 -10.37 32.90
N LYS A 3 -45.70 -9.88 32.20
CA LYS A 3 -45.55 -10.17 30.78
C LYS A 3 -44.91 -11.54 30.62
N LEU A 4 -45.63 -12.43 29.99
CA LEU A 4 -45.26 -13.80 29.62
C LEU A 4 -44.25 -13.74 28.51
N ILE A 5 -43.03 -14.20 28.73
CA ILE A 5 -42.01 -14.41 27.68
C ILE A 5 -42.28 -15.78 27.05
N PHE A 6 -42.69 -15.77 25.78
CA PHE A 6 -42.78 -16.97 24.97
C PHE A 6 -41.38 -17.41 24.54
N ILE A 7 -40.86 -18.44 25.19
CA ILE A 7 -39.66 -19.17 24.74
C ILE A 7 -40.12 -20.17 23.69
N VAL A 8 -39.84 -19.89 22.42
CA VAL A 8 -39.93 -20.88 21.34
C VAL A 8 -38.68 -21.77 21.39
N ALA A 9 -38.80 -22.93 22.00
CA ALA A 9 -37.79 -23.98 21.92
C ALA A 9 -37.84 -24.64 20.55
N VAL A 10 -36.88 -24.36 19.68
CA VAL A 10 -36.62 -25.13 18.47
C VAL A 10 -35.60 -26.19 18.83
N THR A 11 -36.04 -27.41 19.06
CA THR A 11 -35.22 -28.61 19.16
C THR A 11 -34.72 -28.99 17.77
N ALA A 12 -33.45 -28.69 17.48
CA ALA A 12 -32.70 -29.29 16.38
C ALA A 12 -31.63 -30.21 16.97
N ILE A 13 -31.93 -31.52 16.97
CA ILE A 13 -30.93 -32.57 17.19
C ILE A 13 -30.07 -32.65 15.95
N GLY A 14 -28.80 -32.29 16.05
CA GLY A 14 -27.82 -32.42 14.97
C GLY A 14 -26.39 -32.41 15.52
N LEU A 15 -25.79 -33.59 15.53
CA LEU A 15 -24.35 -33.94 15.60
C LEU A 15 -23.43 -32.92 16.31
N MET A 16 -23.21 -33.13 17.61
CA MET A 16 -22.16 -32.49 18.41
C MET A 16 -20.77 -32.97 17.92
N ALA A 17 -20.20 -32.28 16.95
CA ALA A 17 -18.76 -32.23 16.81
C ALA A 17 -18.27 -31.11 17.75
N CYS A 18 -17.28 -31.39 18.60
CA CYS A 18 -16.73 -30.50 19.64
C CYS A 18 -16.27 -29.17 19.09
N ASN A 19 -17.16 -28.20 18.97
CA ASN A 19 -16.84 -26.79 18.75
C ASN A 19 -16.91 -26.07 20.09
N LEU A 20 -15.89 -26.27 20.95
CA LEU A 20 -15.78 -25.64 22.26
C LEU A 20 -16.00 -24.13 22.16
N GLY A 21 -17.24 -23.66 22.44
CA GLY A 21 -17.58 -22.25 22.58
C GLY A 21 -17.93 -21.50 21.30
N PHE A 22 -18.18 -22.16 20.17
CA PHE A 22 -18.73 -21.54 18.96
C PHE A 22 -20.24 -21.80 18.86
N SER A 23 -20.99 -20.75 18.52
CA SER A 23 -22.40 -20.84 18.08
C SER A 23 -22.45 -21.08 16.57
N GLN A 24 -23.53 -21.73 16.09
CA GLN A 24 -23.74 -21.95 14.69
C GLN A 24 -24.92 -21.10 14.17
N SER A 25 -24.70 -20.37 13.08
CA SER A 25 -25.75 -19.64 12.40
C SER A 25 -26.46 -20.50 11.36
N GLU A 26 -27.61 -20.03 10.86
CA GLU A 26 -28.20 -20.57 9.64
C GLU A 26 -27.18 -20.47 8.49
N GLY A 27 -27.02 -21.53 7.69
CA GLY A 27 -26.03 -21.59 6.60
C GLY A 27 -24.66 -22.14 7.01
N GLY A 28 -24.49 -22.55 8.27
CA GLY A 28 -23.35 -23.34 8.74
C GLY A 28 -22.13 -22.54 9.17
N MET A 29 -22.18 -21.21 9.17
CA MET A 29 -21.14 -20.38 9.74
C MET A 29 -21.07 -20.59 11.25
N LEU A 30 -19.85 -20.78 11.78
CA LEU A 30 -19.60 -20.84 13.21
C LEU A 30 -19.06 -19.48 13.67
N TYR A 31 -19.54 -18.98 14.81
CA TYR A 31 -19.08 -17.70 15.34
C TYR A 31 -18.89 -17.73 16.85
N LYS A 32 -17.95 -16.93 17.32
CA LYS A 32 -17.68 -16.67 18.74
C LYS A 32 -17.37 -15.20 18.93
N ILE A 33 -18.17 -14.51 19.74
CA ILE A 33 -17.88 -13.15 20.18
C ILE A 33 -16.96 -13.27 21.39
N HIS A 34 -15.81 -12.60 21.36
CA HIS A 34 -14.81 -12.61 22.44
C HIS A 34 -14.98 -11.43 23.38
N HIS A 35 -15.35 -10.29 22.81
CA HIS A 35 -15.68 -9.07 23.52
C HIS A 35 -16.97 -8.55 22.91
N ASP A 36 -17.96 -8.34 23.76
CA ASP A 36 -19.31 -7.89 23.39
C ASP A 36 -19.56 -6.54 24.09
N GLN A 37 -19.47 -5.48 23.31
CA GLN A 37 -19.68 -4.11 23.76
C GLN A 37 -21.13 -3.73 23.54
N GLU A 38 -21.79 -3.23 24.59
CA GLU A 38 -23.15 -2.73 24.44
C GLU A 38 -23.21 -1.59 23.40
N GLY A 39 -24.02 -1.73 22.36
CA GLY A 39 -24.10 -0.75 21.30
C GLY A 39 -25.09 -1.13 20.19
N LYS A 40 -25.16 -0.25 19.18
CA LYS A 40 -25.92 -0.56 17.95
C LYS A 40 -25.11 -1.52 17.09
N THR A 41 -25.75 -2.62 16.69
CA THR A 41 -25.14 -3.57 15.75
C THR A 41 -25.10 -3.00 14.33
N ILE A 42 -24.17 -3.52 13.54
CA ILE A 42 -23.97 -3.16 12.13
C ILE A 42 -25.26 -3.41 11.34
N LYS A 43 -25.66 -2.44 10.53
CA LYS A 43 -26.80 -2.51 9.62
C LYS A 43 -26.37 -2.29 8.17
N GLU A 44 -27.23 -2.72 7.25
CA GLU A 44 -27.03 -2.42 5.83
C GLU A 44 -26.90 -0.92 5.57
N GLY A 45 -25.89 -0.54 4.79
CA GLY A 45 -25.58 0.83 4.43
C GLY A 45 -24.64 1.53 5.41
N ASP A 46 -24.38 0.99 6.60
CA ASP A 46 -23.42 1.55 7.53
C ASP A 46 -22.00 1.49 6.95
N PHE A 47 -21.22 2.54 7.16
CA PHE A 47 -19.77 2.49 6.94
C PHE A 47 -19.13 1.83 8.15
N ILE A 48 -18.29 0.83 7.90
CA ILE A 48 -17.61 0.07 8.94
C ILE A 48 -16.10 0.05 8.70
N SER A 49 -15.35 0.19 9.81
CA SER A 49 -13.91 0.04 9.86
C SER A 49 -13.58 -1.14 10.76
N LEU A 50 -12.83 -2.11 10.23
CA LEU A 50 -12.55 -3.39 10.89
C LEU A 50 -11.05 -3.69 10.88
N ASN A 51 -10.50 -4.08 12.02
CA ASN A 51 -9.30 -4.88 11.98
C ASN A 51 -9.67 -6.34 11.73
N VAL A 52 -9.03 -6.96 10.73
CA VAL A 52 -9.34 -8.32 10.32
C VAL A 52 -8.08 -9.13 10.00
N VAL A 53 -8.06 -10.35 10.50
CA VAL A 53 -7.07 -11.37 10.12
C VAL A 53 -7.84 -12.53 9.50
N VAL A 54 -7.45 -12.92 8.29
CA VAL A 54 -8.06 -14.05 7.58
C VAL A 54 -7.06 -15.18 7.49
N LYS A 55 -7.46 -16.35 7.97
CA LYS A 55 -6.65 -17.57 7.99
C LYS A 55 -7.43 -18.76 7.45
N THR A 56 -6.71 -19.81 7.07
CA THR A 56 -7.29 -21.13 6.88
C THR A 56 -7.47 -21.84 8.22
N ASP A 57 -8.23 -22.92 8.25
CA ASP A 57 -8.33 -23.83 9.42
C ASP A 57 -7.01 -24.59 9.73
N GLY A 58 -6.05 -24.59 8.79
CA GLY A 58 -4.66 -25.00 9.00
C GLY A 58 -3.74 -23.88 9.48
N ASP A 59 -4.28 -22.75 9.95
CA ASP A 59 -3.57 -21.56 10.48
C ASP A 59 -2.69 -20.80 9.45
N SER A 60 -2.82 -21.10 8.15
CA SER A 60 -2.14 -20.33 7.11
C SER A 60 -2.74 -18.94 6.99
N LEU A 61 -1.93 -17.89 7.18
CA LEU A 61 -2.34 -16.50 7.06
C LEU A 61 -2.59 -16.16 5.58
N LEU A 62 -3.77 -15.61 5.29
CA LEU A 62 -4.17 -15.17 3.94
C LEU A 62 -4.22 -13.65 3.82
N PHE A 63 -4.61 -12.98 4.90
CA PHE A 63 -4.68 -11.52 4.96
C PHE A 63 -4.63 -11.03 6.40
N SER A 64 -4.02 -9.85 6.61
CA SER A 64 -4.03 -9.16 7.90
C SER A 64 -4.05 -7.65 7.68
N SER A 65 -5.07 -6.97 8.22
CA SER A 65 -5.12 -5.50 8.23
C SER A 65 -4.00 -4.89 9.08
N TYR A 66 -3.49 -5.63 10.06
CA TYR A 66 -2.35 -5.19 10.86
C TYR A 66 -1.05 -5.15 10.05
N GLU A 67 -0.88 -6.05 9.06
CA GLU A 67 0.28 -6.01 8.15
C GLU A 67 0.18 -4.86 7.14
N THR A 68 -1.05 -4.48 6.75
CA THR A 68 -1.27 -3.31 5.88
C THR A 68 -1.20 -1.99 6.62
N GLY A 69 -1.09 -2.03 7.96
CA GLY A 69 -0.94 -0.85 8.82
C GLY A 69 -2.20 0.00 8.98
N ARG A 70 -3.35 -0.46 8.47
CA ARG A 70 -4.65 0.24 8.62
C ARG A 70 -5.82 -0.74 8.63
N PRO A 71 -6.95 -0.39 9.30
CA PRO A 71 -8.16 -1.16 9.24
C PRO A 71 -8.73 -1.28 7.82
N SER A 72 -9.43 -2.37 7.55
CA SER A 72 -10.24 -2.54 6.34
C SER A 72 -11.52 -1.76 6.50
N VAL A 73 -11.89 -0.97 5.48
CA VAL A 73 -13.10 -0.16 5.47
C VAL A 73 -14.05 -0.59 4.36
N MET A 74 -15.34 -0.59 4.63
CA MET A 74 -16.36 -0.94 3.64
C MET A 74 -17.75 -0.42 4.04
N LEU A 75 -18.67 -0.43 3.09
CA LEU A 75 -20.09 -0.30 3.39
C LEU A 75 -20.68 -1.68 3.71
N ALA A 76 -21.38 -1.77 4.81
CA ALA A 76 -22.11 -2.98 5.19
C ALA A 76 -23.23 -3.24 4.17
N ARG A 77 -23.34 -4.46 3.71
CA ARG A 77 -24.35 -4.89 2.75
C ARG A 77 -25.21 -6.02 3.33
N LYS A 78 -26.33 -6.28 2.70
CA LYS A 78 -27.11 -7.48 3.01
C LYS A 78 -26.28 -8.74 2.81
N PRO A 79 -26.45 -9.75 3.67
CA PRO A 79 -25.90 -11.07 3.42
C PRO A 79 -26.32 -11.58 2.04
N ALA A 80 -25.34 -12.01 1.23
CA ALA A 80 -25.61 -12.57 -0.10
C ALA A 80 -26.26 -13.96 0.00
N TYR A 81 -25.95 -14.67 1.08
CA TYR A 81 -26.56 -15.95 1.45
C TYR A 81 -26.44 -16.14 2.97
N LYS A 82 -27.27 -17.01 3.52
CA LYS A 82 -27.23 -17.34 4.98
C LYS A 82 -25.86 -17.92 5.34
N GLY A 83 -25.20 -17.34 6.32
CA GLY A 83 -23.89 -17.78 6.81
C GLY A 83 -22.70 -17.22 6.04
N ASP A 84 -22.87 -16.18 5.22
CA ASP A 84 -21.76 -15.40 4.67
C ASP A 84 -21.11 -14.48 5.73
N LEU A 85 -20.06 -13.75 5.35
CA LEU A 85 -19.38 -12.83 6.26
C LEU A 85 -20.31 -11.78 6.86
N PHE A 86 -21.20 -11.20 6.07
CA PHE A 86 -22.12 -10.17 6.54
C PHE A 86 -23.19 -10.73 7.50
N SER A 87 -23.53 -12.03 7.39
CA SER A 87 -24.38 -12.69 8.40
C SER A 87 -23.77 -12.69 9.80
N GLY A 88 -22.44 -12.67 9.89
CA GLY A 88 -21.72 -12.54 11.15
C GLY A 88 -21.51 -11.09 11.57
N LEU A 89 -21.19 -10.20 10.64
CA LEU A 89 -20.94 -8.79 10.93
C LEU A 89 -22.16 -8.07 11.54
N VAL A 90 -23.37 -8.39 11.10
CA VAL A 90 -24.61 -7.79 11.65
C VAL A 90 -24.89 -8.14 13.12
N LEU A 91 -24.14 -9.09 13.68
CA LEU A 91 -24.21 -9.45 15.11
C LEU A 91 -23.32 -8.57 15.98
N LEU A 92 -22.43 -7.75 15.37
CA LEU A 92 -21.38 -7.03 16.06
C LEU A 92 -21.69 -5.52 16.19
N SER A 93 -21.27 -4.94 17.30
CA SER A 93 -21.29 -3.52 17.60
C SER A 93 -19.89 -2.90 17.53
N GLU A 94 -19.77 -1.57 17.58
CA GLU A 94 -18.50 -0.88 17.68
C GLU A 94 -17.74 -1.30 18.95
N GLY A 95 -16.49 -1.71 18.82
CA GLY A 95 -15.64 -2.23 19.90
C GLY A 95 -15.66 -3.74 20.05
N ASP A 96 -16.60 -4.46 19.43
CA ASP A 96 -16.66 -5.92 19.50
C ASP A 96 -15.49 -6.60 18.83
N SER A 97 -15.14 -7.77 19.36
CA SER A 97 -14.23 -8.68 18.69
C SER A 97 -14.83 -10.08 18.58
N ALA A 98 -14.65 -10.69 17.43
CA ALA A 98 -15.22 -11.99 17.12
C ALA A 98 -14.33 -12.85 16.22
N THR A 99 -14.55 -14.16 16.28
CA THR A 99 -14.06 -15.12 15.29
C THR A 99 -15.25 -15.70 14.54
N LEU A 100 -15.22 -15.54 13.21
CA LEU A 100 -16.20 -16.15 12.30
C LEU A 100 -15.49 -17.23 11.48
N LYS A 101 -16.08 -18.44 11.39
CA LYS A 101 -15.59 -19.54 10.58
C LYS A 101 -16.60 -19.82 9.48
N LEU A 102 -16.27 -19.47 8.26
CA LEU A 102 -17.13 -19.65 7.09
C LEU A 102 -16.80 -20.96 6.39
N PRO A 103 -17.79 -21.86 6.15
CA PRO A 103 -17.55 -23.09 5.41
C PRO A 103 -17.08 -22.76 3.99
N THR A 104 -15.88 -23.19 3.63
CA THR A 104 -15.23 -22.85 2.35
C THR A 104 -16.05 -23.39 1.16
N ASP A 105 -16.60 -24.61 1.27
CA ASP A 105 -17.43 -25.20 0.22
C ASP A 105 -18.68 -24.37 -0.06
N THR A 106 -19.39 -23.94 1.01
CA THR A 106 -20.58 -23.09 0.88
C THR A 106 -20.22 -21.75 0.25
N MET A 107 -19.10 -21.15 0.65
CA MET A 107 -18.64 -19.86 0.12
C MET A 107 -18.42 -19.92 -1.39
N PHE A 108 -17.67 -20.89 -1.89
CA PHE A 108 -17.40 -21.02 -3.33
C PHE A 108 -18.63 -21.47 -4.13
N ALA A 109 -19.43 -22.39 -3.60
CA ALA A 109 -20.68 -22.83 -4.24
C ALA A 109 -21.69 -21.68 -4.39
N ARG A 110 -21.78 -20.77 -3.43
CA ARG A 110 -22.75 -19.66 -3.43
C ARG A 110 -22.26 -18.42 -4.19
N THR A 111 -20.94 -18.20 -4.26
CA THR A 111 -20.37 -17.06 -5.00
C THR A 111 -20.13 -17.37 -6.47
N GLY A 112 -20.17 -18.64 -6.86
CA GLY A 112 -19.86 -19.07 -8.23
C GLY A 112 -18.38 -18.90 -8.61
N GLN A 113 -17.52 -18.55 -7.66
CA GLN A 113 -16.09 -18.37 -7.89
C GLN A 113 -15.39 -19.74 -7.94
N GLN A 114 -14.39 -19.86 -8.80
CA GLN A 114 -13.55 -21.05 -8.83
C GLN A 114 -12.66 -21.09 -7.58
N ARG A 115 -12.67 -22.24 -6.89
CA ARG A 115 -11.85 -22.43 -5.69
C ARG A 115 -10.38 -22.52 -6.06
N PRO A 116 -9.50 -21.66 -5.50
CA PRO A 116 -8.07 -21.71 -5.76
C PRO A 116 -7.45 -23.03 -5.28
N PRO A 117 -6.44 -23.58 -5.99
CA PRO A 117 -5.82 -24.85 -5.64
C PRO A 117 -5.29 -24.91 -4.20
N GLN A 118 -4.73 -23.80 -3.69
CA GLN A 118 -4.21 -23.69 -2.32
C GLN A 118 -5.29 -23.78 -1.23
N LEU A 119 -6.56 -23.62 -1.58
CA LEU A 119 -7.68 -23.74 -0.65
C LEU A 119 -8.43 -25.06 -0.79
N LYS A 120 -7.97 -26.00 -1.65
CA LYS A 120 -8.68 -27.24 -1.99
C LYS A 120 -9.13 -28.03 -0.76
N ASP A 121 -8.26 -28.18 0.23
CA ASP A 121 -8.50 -29.00 1.43
C ASP A 121 -8.90 -28.16 2.66
N VAL A 122 -9.11 -26.84 2.50
CA VAL A 122 -9.50 -25.93 3.57
C VAL A 122 -10.99 -26.05 3.84
N LYS A 123 -11.40 -26.46 5.05
CA LYS A 123 -12.80 -26.61 5.43
C LYS A 123 -13.43 -25.28 5.83
N PHE A 124 -12.68 -24.42 6.52
CA PHE A 124 -13.15 -23.14 7.01
C PHE A 124 -12.17 -22.02 6.68
N MET A 125 -12.72 -20.92 6.17
CA MET A 125 -12.06 -19.62 6.19
C MET A 125 -12.35 -18.96 7.53
N ILE A 126 -11.31 -18.60 8.27
CA ILE A 126 -11.40 -18.05 9.63
C ILE A 126 -11.13 -16.57 9.58
N TYR A 127 -12.10 -15.78 10.00
CA TYR A 127 -12.04 -14.32 10.11
C TYR A 127 -11.98 -13.95 11.59
N GLN A 128 -10.85 -13.40 12.04
CA GLN A 128 -10.72 -12.78 13.35
C GLN A 128 -10.93 -11.29 13.16
N ILE A 129 -11.97 -10.73 13.78
CA ILE A 129 -12.47 -9.39 13.51
C ILE A 129 -12.48 -8.58 14.81
N LYS A 130 -12.09 -7.33 14.70
CA LYS A 130 -12.37 -6.29 15.70
C LYS A 130 -13.03 -5.11 14.97
N VAL A 131 -14.20 -4.71 15.46
CA VAL A 131 -14.93 -3.56 14.95
C VAL A 131 -14.33 -2.29 15.55
N GLU A 132 -13.67 -1.47 14.73
CA GLU A 132 -13.04 -0.24 15.20
C GLU A 132 -13.99 0.95 15.15
N LYS A 133 -14.81 1.04 14.09
CA LYS A 133 -15.77 2.13 13.90
C LYS A 133 -16.99 1.73 13.13
N ILE A 134 -18.15 2.25 13.54
CA ILE A 134 -19.41 2.19 12.79
C ILE A 134 -19.89 3.63 12.60
N ILE A 135 -20.07 4.05 11.34
CA ILE A 135 -20.80 5.27 11.01
C ILE A 135 -22.16 4.85 10.49
N ALA A 136 -23.16 4.92 11.36
CA ALA A 136 -24.51 4.48 11.01
C ALA A 136 -25.10 5.35 9.87
N ARG A 137 -25.66 4.70 8.87
CA ARG A 137 -26.37 5.35 7.79
C ARG A 137 -27.68 5.95 8.31
N ASP A 138 -28.44 5.17 9.07
CA ASP A 138 -29.73 5.53 9.66
C ASP A 138 -30.58 6.46 8.74
N THR A 139 -31.04 7.60 9.30
CA THR A 139 -31.82 8.63 8.61
C THR A 139 -30.97 9.76 8.04
N LEU A 140 -29.65 9.61 7.98
CA LEU A 140 -28.75 10.64 7.48
C LEU A 140 -28.99 10.88 5.98
N SER A 141 -28.96 12.17 5.57
CA SER A 141 -28.85 12.51 4.16
C SER A 141 -27.53 11.99 3.60
N GLU A 142 -27.47 11.76 2.27
CA GLU A 142 -26.23 11.34 1.59
C GLU A 142 -25.07 12.28 1.95
N GLN A 143 -25.31 13.59 1.85
CA GLN A 143 -24.31 14.61 2.14
C GLN A 143 -23.77 14.52 3.58
N SER A 144 -24.68 14.35 4.56
CA SER A 144 -24.28 14.25 5.99
C SER A 144 -23.52 12.96 6.26
N PHE A 145 -23.88 11.87 5.61
CA PHE A 145 -23.17 10.61 5.74
C PHE A 145 -21.76 10.70 5.15
N GLN A 146 -21.63 11.23 3.94
CA GLN A 146 -20.32 11.43 3.29
C GLN A 146 -19.43 12.38 4.07
N ALA A 147 -19.99 13.44 4.68
CA ALA A 147 -19.24 14.33 5.55
C ALA A 147 -18.64 13.60 6.76
N LYS A 148 -19.42 12.75 7.43
CA LYS A 148 -18.92 11.93 8.57
C LYS A 148 -17.84 10.93 8.15
N VAL A 149 -18.02 10.27 7.01
CA VAL A 149 -17.00 9.35 6.48
C VAL A 149 -15.72 10.10 6.12
N SER A 150 -15.82 11.31 5.52
CA SER A 150 -14.66 12.16 5.23
C SER A 150 -13.95 12.62 6.50
N GLU A 151 -14.70 13.00 7.53
CA GLU A 151 -14.14 13.36 8.84
C GLU A 151 -13.39 12.19 9.48
N PHE A 152 -13.94 10.98 9.39
CA PHE A 152 -13.28 9.76 9.86
C PHE A 152 -11.91 9.57 9.16
N PHE A 153 -11.87 9.64 7.82
CA PHE A 153 -10.60 9.47 7.10
C PHE A 153 -9.59 10.56 7.41
N LYS A 154 -10.05 11.80 7.61
CA LYS A 154 -9.18 12.90 8.06
C LYS A 154 -8.56 12.61 9.43
N ALA A 155 -9.39 12.20 10.39
CA ALA A 155 -8.92 11.87 11.73
C ALA A 155 -7.93 10.69 11.75
N GLU A 156 -8.21 9.64 10.96
CA GLU A 156 -7.31 8.49 10.77
C GLU A 156 -5.97 8.92 10.16
N GLY A 157 -5.99 9.79 9.13
CA GLY A 157 -4.78 10.32 8.52
C GLY A 157 -3.92 11.13 9.49
N GLU A 158 -4.55 12.02 10.27
CA GLU A 158 -3.86 12.81 11.31
C GLU A 158 -3.28 11.91 12.42
N GLN A 159 -3.99 10.87 12.83
CA GLN A 159 -3.49 9.91 13.81
C GLN A 159 -2.30 9.13 13.25
N ALA A 160 -2.40 8.63 12.01
CA ALA A 160 -1.32 7.90 11.37
C ALA A 160 -0.04 8.74 11.22
N GLN A 161 -0.16 10.06 10.94
CA GLN A 161 0.99 10.97 10.92
C GLN A 161 1.63 11.14 12.30
N ARG A 162 0.81 11.25 13.36
CA ARG A 162 1.34 11.32 14.73
C ARG A 162 2.06 10.02 15.11
N ASP A 163 1.48 8.88 14.78
CA ASP A 163 2.04 7.56 15.06
C ASP A 163 3.33 7.31 14.26
N GLU A 164 3.39 7.77 13.00
CA GLU A 164 4.61 7.73 12.20
C GLU A 164 5.77 8.43 12.90
N LYS A 165 5.52 9.67 13.36
CA LYS A 165 6.56 10.44 14.05
C LYS A 165 7.06 9.72 15.30
N VAL A 166 6.16 9.19 16.13
CA VAL A 166 6.52 8.46 17.36
C VAL A 166 7.35 7.21 17.02
N LYS A 167 6.95 6.44 16.01
CA LYS A 167 7.68 5.24 15.56
C LYS A 167 9.06 5.58 15.00
N MET A 168 9.15 6.66 14.22
CA MET A 168 10.42 7.13 13.65
C MET A 168 11.38 7.60 14.75
N ASP A 169 10.90 8.42 15.68
CA ASP A 169 11.72 8.93 16.80
C ASP A 169 12.23 7.77 17.68
N LYS A 170 11.37 6.78 17.95
CA LYS A 170 11.74 5.56 18.68
C LYS A 170 12.84 4.77 17.94
N TYR A 171 12.66 4.55 16.63
CA TYR A 171 13.65 3.86 15.81
C TYR A 171 15.02 4.56 15.85
N ILE A 172 15.04 5.89 15.70
CA ILE A 172 16.27 6.68 15.76
C ILE A 172 16.94 6.51 17.13
N ALA A 173 16.19 6.57 18.22
CA ALA A 173 16.72 6.41 19.57
C ALA A 173 17.29 5.00 19.83
N GLU A 174 16.67 3.95 19.27
CA GLU A 174 17.07 2.54 19.46
C GLU A 174 18.22 2.11 18.50
N SER A 175 18.35 2.77 17.33
CA SER A 175 19.31 2.38 16.29
C SER A 175 20.74 2.83 16.52
N ASN A 176 21.05 3.55 17.58
CA ASN A 176 22.35 4.22 17.83
C ASN A 176 22.79 5.18 16.71
N LEU A 177 21.90 5.52 15.78
CA LEU A 177 22.15 6.50 14.73
C LEU A 177 22.08 7.91 15.31
N LYS A 178 22.94 8.79 14.82
CA LYS A 178 22.93 10.23 15.15
C LYS A 178 22.69 11.01 13.86
N PRO A 179 21.45 11.01 13.33
CA PRO A 179 21.18 11.65 12.06
C PRO A 179 21.23 13.17 12.17
N ALA A 180 21.77 13.81 11.14
CA ALA A 180 21.47 15.20 10.87
C ALA A 180 20.06 15.30 10.25
N VAL A 181 19.39 16.42 10.47
CA VAL A 181 18.01 16.64 10.00
C VAL A 181 17.98 17.86 9.10
N THR A 182 17.38 17.73 7.94
CA THR A 182 17.20 18.86 7.02
C THR A 182 15.93 19.66 7.38
N SER A 183 15.75 20.82 6.77
CA SER A 183 14.56 21.67 6.97
C SER A 183 13.25 21.00 6.52
N SER A 184 13.29 20.06 5.55
CA SER A 184 12.16 19.29 5.11
C SER A 184 11.76 18.17 6.09
N GLY A 185 12.70 17.78 6.97
CA GLY A 185 12.57 16.70 7.95
C GLY A 185 13.19 15.37 7.49
N LEU A 186 13.99 15.36 6.41
CA LEU A 186 14.83 14.21 6.07
C LEU A 186 15.88 14.02 7.17
N ASN A 187 15.96 12.81 7.72
CA ASN A 187 17.01 12.41 8.63
C ASN A 187 18.06 11.62 7.83
N TYR A 188 19.36 11.94 8.01
CA TYR A 188 20.43 11.25 7.27
C TYR A 188 21.71 11.09 8.08
N VAL A 189 22.43 10.00 7.82
CA VAL A 189 23.75 9.73 8.37
C VAL A 189 24.68 9.38 7.22
N ILE A 190 25.76 10.12 7.04
CA ILE A 190 26.82 9.73 6.09
C ILE A 190 27.71 8.69 6.80
N VAL A 191 27.53 7.42 6.41
CA VAL A 191 28.25 6.28 7.04
C VAL A 191 29.69 6.18 6.54
N LYS A 192 29.90 6.49 5.26
CA LYS A 192 31.22 6.51 4.63
C LYS A 192 31.35 7.79 3.80
N PRO A 193 31.94 8.84 4.35
CA PRO A 193 32.26 10.05 3.57
C PRO A 193 33.37 9.79 2.56
N THR A 194 33.41 10.59 1.50
CA THR A 194 34.49 10.63 0.51
C THR A 194 34.79 12.07 0.10
N ASP A 195 35.96 12.31 -0.47
CA ASP A 195 36.36 13.62 -1.02
C ASP A 195 35.90 13.80 -2.49
N GLY A 196 34.93 13.01 -2.94
CA GLY A 196 34.41 13.06 -4.29
C GLY A 196 33.61 14.34 -4.56
N ILE A 197 33.25 14.54 -5.83
CA ILE A 197 32.37 15.64 -6.25
C ILE A 197 30.95 15.41 -5.73
N LYS A 198 30.22 16.53 -5.47
CA LYS A 198 28.78 16.50 -5.19
C LYS A 198 27.98 16.58 -6.48
N PRO A 199 26.85 15.87 -6.58
CA PRO A 199 25.97 16.02 -7.72
C PRO A 199 25.20 17.35 -7.65
N SER A 200 24.83 17.83 -8.81
CA SER A 200 23.95 18.99 -8.99
C SER A 200 22.61 18.55 -9.59
N LYS A 201 21.59 19.37 -9.45
CA LYS A 201 20.31 19.15 -10.12
C LYS A 201 20.51 18.96 -11.62
N GLY A 202 19.90 17.91 -12.19
CA GLY A 202 20.01 17.55 -13.60
C GLY A 202 21.15 16.58 -13.91
N ASP A 203 22.10 16.35 -12.99
CA ASP A 203 23.11 15.32 -13.17
C ASP A 203 22.47 13.93 -13.16
N THR A 204 22.96 13.02 -13.98
CA THR A 204 22.59 11.61 -13.91
C THR A 204 23.43 10.94 -12.83
N VAL A 205 22.75 10.45 -11.81
CA VAL A 205 23.39 9.70 -10.71
C VAL A 205 23.18 8.20 -10.88
N SER A 206 24.16 7.42 -10.40
CA SER A 206 24.11 5.95 -10.33
C SER A 206 24.16 5.54 -8.87
N VAL A 207 23.13 4.82 -8.37
CA VAL A 207 22.93 4.58 -6.94
C VAL A 207 22.69 3.11 -6.67
N ASN A 208 23.47 2.50 -5.79
CA ASN A 208 23.12 1.26 -5.12
C ASN A 208 22.28 1.57 -3.89
N TYR A 209 21.31 0.70 -3.60
CA TYR A 209 20.44 0.92 -2.45
C TYR A 209 19.83 -0.35 -1.88
N THR A 210 19.39 -0.25 -0.63
CA THR A 210 18.47 -1.18 0.02
C THR A 210 17.43 -0.38 0.78
N GLY A 211 16.16 -0.56 0.44
CA GLY A 211 15.02 0.07 1.08
C GLY A 211 14.34 -0.85 2.08
N LYS A 212 14.09 -0.36 3.30
CA LYS A 212 13.52 -1.10 4.43
C LYS A 212 12.42 -0.29 5.10
N LEU A 213 11.45 -0.96 5.70
CA LEU A 213 10.53 -0.37 6.68
C LEU A 213 11.20 -0.30 8.06
N LEU A 214 10.60 0.44 9.01
CA LEU A 214 11.10 0.56 10.39
C LEU A 214 11.22 -0.80 11.11
N ASN A 215 10.42 -1.80 10.74
CA ASN A 215 10.49 -3.17 11.28
C ASN A 215 11.61 -4.03 10.66
N GLY A 216 12.44 -3.44 9.81
CA GLY A 216 13.54 -4.12 9.13
C GLY A 216 13.15 -4.89 7.86
N LYS A 217 11.86 -5.00 7.51
CA LYS A 217 11.42 -5.68 6.29
C LYS A 217 11.96 -4.94 5.06
N VAL A 218 12.82 -5.62 4.30
CA VAL A 218 13.31 -5.12 3.00
C VAL A 218 12.19 -5.20 1.98
N PHE A 219 11.90 -4.08 1.32
CA PHE A 219 10.88 -4.02 0.27
C PHE A 219 11.47 -3.86 -1.13
N ASP A 220 12.69 -3.34 -1.24
CA ASP A 220 13.37 -3.17 -2.52
C ASP A 220 14.88 -3.03 -2.35
N THR A 221 15.68 -3.49 -3.33
CA THR A 221 17.14 -3.36 -3.34
C THR A 221 17.70 -3.49 -4.75
N SER A 222 18.82 -2.82 -5.01
CA SER A 222 19.66 -3.00 -6.21
C SER A 222 20.69 -4.13 -6.08
N VAL A 223 20.82 -4.74 -4.89
CA VAL A 223 21.85 -5.72 -4.56
C VAL A 223 21.25 -7.13 -4.56
N LYS A 224 21.73 -7.99 -5.46
CA LYS A 224 21.18 -9.34 -5.69
C LYS A 224 21.18 -10.20 -4.43
N GLU A 225 22.30 -10.24 -3.73
CA GLU A 225 22.49 -11.03 -2.52
C GLU A 225 21.49 -10.62 -1.42
N VAL A 226 21.21 -9.32 -1.29
CA VAL A 226 20.23 -8.79 -0.35
C VAL A 226 18.82 -9.21 -0.76
N ALA A 227 18.50 -9.21 -2.06
CA ALA A 227 17.19 -9.65 -2.56
C ALA A 227 16.95 -11.14 -2.29
N GLU A 228 17.98 -11.99 -2.50
CA GLU A 228 17.91 -13.43 -2.23
C GLU A 228 17.71 -13.72 -0.73
N GLN A 229 18.50 -13.08 0.13
CA GLN A 229 18.41 -13.23 1.59
C GLN A 229 17.03 -12.84 2.15
N ASN A 230 16.40 -11.82 1.54
CA ASN A 230 15.10 -11.30 1.99
C ASN A 230 13.91 -11.90 1.22
N LYS A 231 14.14 -12.90 0.35
CA LYS A 231 13.10 -13.60 -0.42
C LYS A 231 12.26 -12.68 -1.33
N ILE A 232 12.89 -11.62 -1.83
CA ILE A 232 12.31 -10.67 -2.80
C ILE A 232 13.05 -10.72 -4.14
N TYR A 233 13.85 -11.76 -4.37
CA TYR A 233 14.58 -11.94 -5.62
C TYR A 233 13.63 -12.21 -6.78
N ASP A 234 13.84 -11.47 -7.87
CA ASP A 234 13.17 -11.65 -9.16
C ASP A 234 14.23 -11.89 -10.24
N ALA A 235 14.18 -13.05 -10.90
CA ALA A 235 15.13 -13.44 -11.93
C ALA A 235 15.04 -12.56 -13.20
N GLN A 236 13.94 -11.85 -13.41
CA GLN A 236 13.74 -10.96 -14.56
C GLN A 236 14.29 -9.56 -14.33
N ARG A 237 14.66 -9.22 -13.09
CA ARG A 237 15.14 -7.91 -12.70
C ARG A 237 16.66 -7.85 -12.74
N PRO A 238 17.29 -6.85 -13.41
CA PRO A 238 18.72 -6.60 -13.28
C PRO A 238 19.03 -6.01 -11.90
N TYR A 239 19.92 -6.65 -11.17
CA TYR A 239 20.44 -6.12 -9.89
C TYR A 239 21.71 -5.34 -10.16
N SER A 240 21.57 -4.05 -10.35
CA SER A 240 22.65 -3.10 -10.64
C SER A 240 22.26 -1.71 -10.13
N PRO A 241 23.22 -0.81 -9.96
CA PRO A 241 22.93 0.56 -9.58
C PRO A 241 21.90 1.19 -10.50
N ILE A 242 20.85 1.80 -9.92
CA ILE A 242 19.84 2.50 -10.72
C ILE A 242 20.39 3.86 -11.18
N LYS A 243 19.96 4.29 -12.37
CA LYS A 243 20.40 5.57 -12.96
C LYS A 243 19.19 6.46 -13.22
N PHE A 244 19.29 7.72 -12.79
CA PHE A 244 18.25 8.72 -13.02
C PHE A 244 18.80 10.14 -12.94
N ALA A 245 18.09 11.10 -13.53
CA ALA A 245 18.40 12.52 -13.41
C ALA A 245 17.95 13.04 -12.04
N LEU A 246 18.88 13.57 -11.25
CA LEU A 246 18.69 14.02 -9.89
C LEU A 246 17.93 15.36 -9.84
N GLY A 247 17.00 15.49 -8.91
CA GLY A 247 16.22 16.72 -8.71
C GLY A 247 15.12 16.94 -9.74
N GLU A 248 14.81 15.97 -10.59
CA GLU A 248 13.79 16.02 -11.64
C GLU A 248 12.49 15.28 -11.25
N GLY A 249 12.32 14.91 -9.97
CA GLY A 249 11.15 14.19 -9.49
C GLY A 249 11.00 12.77 -10.07
N ARG A 250 12.11 12.14 -10.45
CA ARG A 250 12.14 10.75 -10.95
C ARG A 250 12.10 9.73 -9.82
N VAL A 251 12.39 10.17 -8.62
CA VAL A 251 12.40 9.39 -7.38
C VAL A 251 11.65 10.15 -6.29
N ILE A 252 11.45 9.53 -5.14
CA ILE A 252 10.80 10.18 -4.00
C ILE A 252 11.60 11.43 -3.55
N PRO A 253 10.92 12.49 -3.04
CA PRO A 253 11.58 13.75 -2.65
C PRO A 253 12.75 13.56 -1.70
N GLY A 254 12.65 12.62 -0.74
CA GLY A 254 13.74 12.33 0.19
C GLY A 254 15.02 11.81 -0.49
N TRP A 255 14.91 11.16 -1.64
CA TRP A 255 16.09 10.75 -2.43
C TRP A 255 16.67 11.92 -3.21
N ASP A 256 15.83 12.71 -3.89
CA ASP A 256 16.29 13.89 -4.62
C ASP A 256 17.06 14.85 -3.68
N GLU A 257 16.54 15.04 -2.47
CA GLU A 257 17.19 15.89 -1.46
C GLU A 257 18.45 15.22 -0.86
N GLY A 258 18.32 13.97 -0.41
CA GLY A 258 19.38 13.28 0.31
C GLY A 258 20.63 13.03 -0.53
N LEU A 259 20.45 12.64 -1.80
CA LEU A 259 21.60 12.39 -2.69
C LEU A 259 22.36 13.66 -3.04
N MET A 260 21.75 14.84 -3.04
CA MET A 260 22.46 16.13 -3.23
C MET A 260 23.40 16.46 -2.06
N LEU A 261 23.23 15.82 -0.89
CA LEU A 261 24.10 16.00 0.26
C LEU A 261 25.38 15.15 0.17
N LEU A 262 25.36 14.12 -0.68
CA LEU A 262 26.42 13.13 -0.79
C LEU A 262 27.50 13.53 -1.79
N THR A 263 28.67 12.93 -1.65
CA THR A 263 29.74 12.97 -2.63
C THR A 263 29.87 11.63 -3.36
N LYS A 264 30.39 11.60 -4.58
CA LYS A 264 30.64 10.36 -5.34
C LYS A 264 31.44 9.36 -4.50
N GLY A 265 30.97 8.12 -4.41
CA GLY A 265 31.57 7.02 -3.66
C GLY A 265 31.17 6.97 -2.18
N SER A 266 30.42 7.95 -1.67
CA SER A 266 29.95 7.94 -0.28
C SER A 266 28.77 6.98 -0.08
N LYS A 267 28.62 6.53 1.18
CA LYS A 267 27.49 5.73 1.64
C LYS A 267 26.74 6.50 2.73
N ALA A 268 25.43 6.40 2.72
CA ALA A 268 24.58 7.02 3.72
C ALA A 268 23.37 6.16 4.07
N THR A 269 22.81 6.43 5.24
CA THR A 269 21.50 5.95 5.64
C THR A 269 20.56 7.15 5.68
N PHE A 270 19.47 7.07 4.92
CA PHE A 270 18.36 8.02 4.95
C PHE A 270 17.21 7.43 5.75
N ILE A 271 16.63 8.20 6.66
CA ILE A 271 15.39 7.89 7.36
C ILE A 271 14.39 8.93 6.87
N ILE A 272 13.52 8.49 5.97
CA ILE A 272 12.67 9.36 5.15
C ILE A 272 11.25 9.29 5.69
N PRO A 273 10.72 10.38 6.29
CA PRO A 273 9.32 10.41 6.69
C PRO A 273 8.41 10.30 5.46
N SER A 274 7.21 9.75 5.65
CA SER A 274 6.29 9.42 4.55
C SER A 274 6.00 10.60 3.63
N LYS A 275 5.93 11.81 4.14
CA LYS A 275 5.74 13.06 3.35
C LYS A 275 6.84 13.31 2.31
N LEU A 276 8.02 12.75 2.51
CA LEU A 276 9.15 12.77 1.57
C LEU A 276 9.30 11.44 0.83
N GLY A 277 8.41 10.49 1.06
CA GLY A 277 8.33 9.16 0.45
C GLY A 277 7.04 8.97 -0.33
N TYR A 278 6.20 8.02 0.10
CA TYR A 278 4.96 7.63 -0.57
C TYR A 278 3.69 8.16 0.10
N GLY A 279 3.81 8.95 1.17
CA GLY A 279 2.71 9.66 1.83
C GLY A 279 1.61 8.75 2.37
N GLU A 280 0.38 9.26 2.32
CA GLU A 280 -0.83 8.58 2.75
C GLU A 280 -1.29 7.45 1.83
N GLN A 281 -0.75 7.38 0.60
CA GLN A 281 -1.11 6.33 -0.34
C GLN A 281 -0.28 5.05 -0.11
N GLY A 282 0.94 5.18 0.42
CA GLY A 282 1.89 4.07 0.44
C GLY A 282 2.29 3.64 -0.98
N ALA A 283 2.86 2.43 -1.14
CA ALA A 283 3.21 1.87 -2.44
C ALA A 283 2.98 0.35 -2.47
N GLY A 284 1.97 -0.06 -3.23
CA GLY A 284 1.57 -1.46 -3.36
C GLY A 284 1.30 -2.15 -2.01
N ALA A 285 1.51 -3.46 -1.97
CA ALA A 285 1.36 -4.25 -0.74
C ALA A 285 2.59 -4.18 0.19
N SER A 286 3.70 -3.61 -0.29
CA SER A 286 4.98 -3.66 0.41
C SER A 286 5.25 -2.44 1.28
N ILE A 287 4.66 -1.29 0.97
CA ILE A 287 4.85 -0.03 1.70
C ILE A 287 3.49 0.50 2.13
N PRO A 288 3.08 0.24 3.39
CA PRO A 288 1.84 0.77 3.93
C PRO A 288 1.77 2.31 3.89
N PRO A 289 0.57 2.90 3.95
CA PRO A 289 0.39 4.32 4.17
C PRO A 289 1.17 4.85 5.37
N PHE A 290 1.62 6.10 5.28
CA PHE A 290 2.36 6.79 6.34
C PHE A 290 3.58 6.00 6.85
N SER A 291 4.25 5.28 5.95
CA SER A 291 5.46 4.52 6.30
C SER A 291 6.70 5.40 6.22
N THR A 292 7.41 5.54 7.32
CA THR A 292 8.80 5.99 7.30
C THR A 292 9.66 4.95 6.63
N LEU A 293 10.53 5.37 5.70
CA LEU A 293 11.40 4.51 4.92
C LEU A 293 12.84 4.67 5.36
N ILE A 294 13.57 3.56 5.40
CA ILE A 294 15.01 3.54 5.62
C ILE A 294 15.66 3.13 4.33
N PHE A 295 16.56 3.96 3.82
CA PHE A 295 17.37 3.63 2.66
C PHE A 295 18.85 3.66 3.01
N GLU A 296 19.50 2.53 2.85
CA GLU A 296 20.96 2.45 2.80
C GLU A 296 21.35 2.68 1.34
N VAL A 297 22.11 3.76 1.08
CA VAL A 297 22.45 4.18 -0.29
C VAL A 297 23.98 4.31 -0.47
N GLU A 298 24.45 4.04 -1.70
CA GLU A 298 25.80 4.32 -2.16
C GLU A 298 25.71 5.10 -3.46
N LEU A 299 26.27 6.31 -3.48
CA LEU A 299 26.34 7.14 -4.68
C LEU A 299 27.56 6.70 -5.52
N VAL A 300 27.33 5.77 -6.44
CA VAL A 300 28.39 5.10 -7.20
C VAL A 300 29.03 6.03 -8.22
N ASP A 301 28.19 6.76 -8.98
CA ASP A 301 28.67 7.61 -10.08
C ASP A 301 27.81 8.85 -10.28
N ILE A 302 28.42 9.88 -10.88
CA ILE A 302 27.78 11.14 -11.25
C ILE A 302 28.20 11.47 -12.67
N THR A 303 27.26 11.70 -13.56
CA THR A 303 27.50 12.11 -14.95
C THR A 303 26.75 13.42 -15.21
N ALA A 304 27.46 14.46 -15.56
CA ALA A 304 26.86 15.74 -15.92
C ALA A 304 25.93 15.59 -17.14
N PRO A 305 24.84 16.41 -17.24
CA PRO A 305 23.99 16.39 -18.41
C PRO A 305 24.80 16.69 -19.67
N GLN A 306 24.59 15.91 -20.73
CA GLN A 306 25.21 16.25 -22.01
C GLN A 306 24.61 17.57 -22.48
N LYS A 307 25.45 18.62 -22.54
CA LYS A 307 25.08 19.86 -23.23
C LYS A 307 24.87 19.49 -24.69
N ILE A 308 23.63 19.43 -25.13
CA ILE A 308 23.33 19.39 -26.57
C ILE A 308 23.97 20.65 -27.14
N ALA A 309 25.08 20.49 -27.86
CA ALA A 309 25.67 21.59 -28.60
C ALA A 309 24.57 22.19 -29.46
N LYS A 310 24.25 23.47 -29.24
CA LYS A 310 23.33 24.18 -30.13
C LYS A 310 23.88 23.98 -31.54
N VAL A 311 23.16 23.23 -32.37
CA VAL A 311 23.43 23.18 -33.78
C VAL A 311 23.32 24.60 -34.31
N VAL A 312 24.46 25.25 -34.51
CA VAL A 312 24.51 26.54 -35.16
C VAL A 312 24.03 26.27 -36.58
N PRO A 313 22.94 26.89 -37.06
CA PRO A 313 22.52 26.70 -38.44
C PRO A 313 23.67 27.19 -39.33
N VAL A 314 24.26 26.30 -40.10
CA VAL A 314 25.18 26.65 -41.16
C VAL A 314 24.38 27.52 -42.17
N VAL A 315 24.62 28.82 -42.14
CA VAL A 315 24.11 29.73 -43.15
C VAL A 315 24.77 29.34 -44.47
N ALA A 316 24.00 28.69 -45.35
CA ALA A 316 24.41 28.42 -46.70
C ALA A 316 24.65 29.74 -47.43
N GLU A 317 25.90 30.08 -47.71
CA GLU A 317 26.30 31.15 -48.58
C GLU A 317 25.66 30.96 -49.95
N LYS A 318 24.80 31.90 -50.33
CA LYS A 318 24.27 32.02 -51.67
C LYS A 318 25.38 32.50 -52.62
N ASN A 319 26.02 31.60 -53.34
CA ASN A 319 26.76 32.01 -54.53
C ASN A 319 25.79 32.16 -55.71
N SER A 320 25.56 33.46 -56.04
CA SER A 320 24.95 33.89 -57.28
C SER A 320 25.96 33.73 -58.40
N THR A 321 25.61 33.08 -59.50
CA THR A 321 25.92 33.56 -60.88
C THR A 321 25.28 32.66 -61.97
N THR A 322 24.35 33.24 -62.66
CA THR A 322 24.28 33.52 -64.10
C THR A 322 23.71 32.52 -65.09
N LYS A 323 22.68 33.00 -65.76
CA LYS A 323 22.24 32.90 -67.16
C LYS A 323 21.60 31.61 -67.67
N SER A 324 20.34 31.75 -67.93
CA SER A 324 19.72 31.83 -69.27
C SER A 324 19.80 30.61 -70.15
N GLN A 325 18.70 29.93 -70.39
CA GLN A 325 18.09 29.89 -71.76
C GLN A 325 16.71 29.21 -71.70
N SER A 326 15.82 29.88 -72.42
CA SER A 326 14.44 29.45 -72.66
C SER A 326 14.41 28.25 -73.62
N THR A 327 13.44 27.33 -73.38
CA THR A 327 12.69 26.77 -74.49
C THR A 327 11.31 26.31 -73.99
N LYS A 328 10.32 26.86 -74.67
CA LYS A 328 8.92 26.44 -74.71
C LYS A 328 8.84 25.01 -75.25
N VAL A 329 7.86 24.22 -74.84
CA VAL A 329 6.80 23.67 -75.69
C VAL A 329 5.86 22.75 -74.91
N ASN A 330 4.63 23.10 -75.02
CA ASN A 330 3.34 22.38 -75.11
C ASN A 330 2.85 21.33 -74.11
N ALA A 331 1.67 21.75 -73.73
CA ALA A 331 0.55 20.99 -73.24
C ALA A 331 0.22 19.69 -73.93
N THR A 332 -0.32 18.71 -73.22
CA THR A 332 -1.53 18.04 -73.70
C THR A 332 -2.29 17.41 -72.53
N LYS A 333 -3.58 17.65 -72.52
CA LYS A 333 -4.66 17.03 -71.75
C LYS A 333 -4.75 15.50 -71.93
N LYS A 334 -5.25 14.77 -70.92
CA LYS A 334 -6.49 13.96 -70.88
C LYS A 334 -6.53 13.08 -69.65
N LYS A 335 -7.55 13.31 -68.87
CA LYS A 335 -8.77 12.47 -68.62
C LYS A 335 -8.54 10.95 -68.59
N LYS A 336 -8.66 10.37 -67.41
CA LYS A 336 -9.80 9.57 -66.99
C LYS A 336 -9.78 9.38 -65.47
#